data_d3f880903999371f2171c1419996668a
#
_entry.id   d3f880903999371f2171c1419996668a
#
_cell.length_a   1.000
_cell.length_b   1.000
_cell.length_c   1.000
_cell.angle_alpha   90.00
_cell.angle_beta   90.00
_cell.angle_gamma   90.00
#
_symmetry.space_group_name_H-M   'P 1'
#
loop_
_entity.id
_entity.type
_entity.pdbx_description
1 polymer ?
#
loop_
_entity_poly.entity_id
_entity_poly.type
_entity_poly.pdbx_seq_one_letter_code
_entity_poly.pdbx_strand_id
1 'polypeptide(L)'
;MSAVALAAVLLLSPMRAGAQWEPVSLHHGVWGVFVTSSGNILYSDYQFDGSGGIYTSTDEGDTFTKTCSEDHTYNRFYQFGAMLYATGSGGKIARSDNDGETWVVLDYGSPDGEEIVDVENTACYGLAAKGERLYAADFSAGILYSDDYGDTWHFTDRTSLAIACGGTGEKDEKGLLFTENFYTPYTFKGNLYEFGANYICRYDEQEDKWSRVMEGSNFMVALAERNDTLFCGRAVDDYDSTKPFLQYTTDGEHWISLSRPDGEQCNYVRCLEIHEKNLFVGHIRDGVYVSDDGGNTYVNISDGLPMLTTVQGYYLSPLEMKATDDYLYASLFDTSTDDTAGGLYRLPLSKLPNRIAEVRGAIGKVRVEGGALLLYNAADRIELIDASGAPRLTATHADRLDLGTLPPGTYIYKVSKGGDKMTGKVTLP
;
A
#
# COMPACT_ATOMS: atom_id res chain seq x y z
N MET A 1 22.90 58.74 -5.81
CA MET A 1 21.86 57.73 -5.58
C MET A 1 22.50 56.37 -5.84
N SER A 2 22.91 55.70 -4.75
CA SER A 2 23.63 54.42 -4.85
C SER A 2 22.60 53.28 -4.77
N ALA A 3 22.56 52.46 -5.79
CA ALA A 3 21.76 51.21 -5.81
C ALA A 3 22.47 50.14 -4.96
N VAL A 4 21.85 49.73 -3.87
CA VAL A 4 22.27 48.57 -3.09
C VAL A 4 21.69 47.33 -3.74
N ALA A 5 22.57 46.53 -4.32
CA ALA A 5 22.20 45.20 -4.81
C ALA A 5 22.07 44.22 -3.60
N LEU A 6 20.86 43.76 -3.39
CA LEU A 6 20.57 42.71 -2.40
C LEU A 6 20.97 41.36 -3.01
N ALA A 7 22.11 40.82 -2.62
CA ALA A 7 22.51 39.46 -2.97
C ALA A 7 21.70 38.48 -2.10
N ALA A 8 20.76 37.75 -2.72
CA ALA A 8 20.12 36.62 -2.09
C ALA A 8 21.14 35.49 -1.94
N VAL A 9 21.56 35.24 -0.70
CA VAL A 9 22.33 34.06 -0.35
C VAL A 9 21.39 32.88 -0.33
N LEU A 10 21.35 32.09 -1.40
CA LEU A 10 20.77 30.77 -1.41
C LEU A 10 21.63 29.90 -0.46
N LEU A 11 21.12 29.65 0.72
CA LEU A 11 21.63 28.61 1.60
C LEU A 11 21.33 27.25 0.91
N LEU A 12 22.30 26.76 0.16
CA LEU A 12 22.34 25.37 -0.28
C LEU A 12 22.50 24.50 0.97
N SER A 13 21.38 23.99 1.46
CA SER A 13 21.42 22.84 2.37
C SER A 13 22.18 21.71 1.69
N PRO A 14 23.03 20.95 2.40
CA PRO A 14 23.72 19.81 1.80
C PRO A 14 22.64 18.85 1.27
N MET A 15 22.58 18.68 -0.06
CA MET A 15 21.74 17.67 -0.68
C MET A 15 22.14 16.33 -0.08
N ARG A 16 21.28 15.73 0.75
CA ARG A 16 21.36 14.32 1.04
C ARG A 16 21.16 13.61 -0.31
N ALA A 17 22.13 12.78 -0.70
CA ALA A 17 21.99 11.87 -1.82
C ALA A 17 20.93 10.82 -1.41
N GLY A 18 19.64 11.13 -1.61
CA GLY A 18 18.48 10.32 -1.32
C GLY A 18 17.56 10.28 -2.55
N ALA A 19 16.66 9.34 -2.54
CA ALA A 19 15.58 9.27 -3.51
C ALA A 19 14.85 10.62 -3.55
N GLN A 20 14.61 11.14 -4.74
CA GLN A 20 13.92 12.42 -4.91
C GLN A 20 12.76 12.23 -5.88
N TRP A 21 11.55 12.45 -5.37
CA TRP A 21 10.34 12.45 -6.17
C TRP A 21 10.26 13.70 -7.05
N GLU A 22 9.74 13.50 -8.25
CA GLU A 22 9.53 14.56 -9.25
C GLU A 22 8.03 14.66 -9.55
N PRO A 23 7.44 15.86 -9.58
CA PRO A 23 6.06 16.02 -10.02
C PRO A 23 5.96 15.72 -11.52
N VAL A 24 4.93 14.98 -11.91
CA VAL A 24 4.60 14.63 -13.30
C VAL A 24 3.39 15.43 -13.76
N SER A 25 2.34 15.46 -12.96
CA SER A 25 1.14 16.22 -13.22
C SER A 25 0.61 16.78 -11.91
N LEU A 26 0.46 18.09 -11.82
CA LEU A 26 0.01 18.78 -10.61
C LEU A 26 -1.46 19.15 -10.75
N HIS A 27 -2.30 18.57 -9.92
CA HIS A 27 -3.73 18.81 -9.81
C HIS A 27 -4.14 18.76 -8.33
N HIS A 28 -5.39 19.10 -8.02
CA HIS A 28 -5.96 18.98 -6.67
C HIS A 28 -5.84 17.59 -6.10
N GLY A 29 -6.07 16.57 -6.93
CA GLY A 29 -5.97 15.20 -6.51
C GLY A 29 -5.92 14.24 -7.68
N VAL A 30 -4.98 13.33 -7.63
CA VAL A 30 -4.95 12.13 -8.45
C VAL A 30 -5.32 10.96 -7.55
N TRP A 31 -6.41 10.26 -7.89
CA TRP A 31 -6.89 9.14 -7.08
C TRP A 31 -6.17 7.85 -7.42
N GLY A 32 -6.26 7.43 -8.67
CA GLY A 32 -5.69 6.21 -9.16
C GLY A 32 -4.49 6.45 -10.07
N VAL A 33 -3.50 5.58 -10.02
CA VAL A 33 -2.43 5.46 -11.00
C VAL A 33 -2.27 4.00 -11.40
N PHE A 34 -2.04 3.75 -12.67
CA PHE A 34 -1.87 2.40 -13.19
C PHE A 34 -0.81 2.35 -14.29
N VAL A 35 -0.12 1.22 -14.37
CA VAL A 35 0.78 0.91 -15.49
C VAL A 35 0.19 -0.30 -16.19
N THR A 36 -0.14 -0.15 -17.47
CA THR A 36 -0.68 -1.23 -18.27
C THR A 36 0.38 -2.26 -18.63
N SER A 37 -0.03 -3.43 -19.10
CA SER A 37 0.92 -4.47 -19.52
C SER A 37 1.78 -4.07 -20.73
N SER A 38 1.38 -3.05 -21.50
CA SER A 38 2.17 -2.48 -22.60
C SER A 38 3.09 -1.33 -22.14
N GLY A 39 2.97 -0.89 -20.88
CA GLY A 39 3.77 0.18 -20.29
C GLY A 39 3.13 1.57 -20.35
N ASN A 40 1.88 1.70 -20.81
CA ASN A 40 1.17 2.97 -20.74
C ASN A 40 0.89 3.35 -19.27
N ILE A 41 1.01 4.64 -18.95
CA ILE A 41 0.71 5.17 -17.62
C ILE A 41 -0.68 5.80 -17.65
N LEU A 42 -1.56 5.36 -16.76
CA LEU A 42 -2.89 5.93 -16.59
C LEU A 42 -2.98 6.62 -15.24
N TYR A 43 -3.70 7.72 -15.17
CA TYR A 43 -4.17 8.26 -13.92
C TYR A 43 -5.62 8.76 -14.01
N SER A 44 -6.31 8.80 -12.87
CA SER A 44 -7.61 9.41 -12.72
C SER A 44 -7.50 10.73 -11.98
N ASP A 45 -8.07 11.78 -12.57
CA ASP A 45 -8.15 13.10 -11.98
C ASP A 45 -9.45 13.25 -11.19
N TYR A 46 -9.35 13.83 -10.00
CA TYR A 46 -10.49 14.18 -9.16
C TYR A 46 -10.70 15.68 -9.19
N GLN A 47 -11.88 16.09 -9.58
CA GLN A 47 -12.30 17.49 -9.53
C GLN A 47 -13.55 17.60 -8.64
N PHE A 48 -13.55 18.59 -7.75
CA PHE A 48 -14.70 18.84 -6.85
C PHE A 48 -15.99 19.19 -7.58
N ASP A 49 -15.90 19.66 -8.81
CA ASP A 49 -17.05 19.96 -9.68
C ASP A 49 -17.54 18.75 -10.49
N GLY A 50 -16.92 17.58 -10.30
CA GLY A 50 -17.27 16.37 -11.03
C GLY A 50 -16.70 16.25 -12.44
N SER A 51 -15.85 17.20 -12.86
CA SER A 51 -15.27 17.22 -14.22
C SER A 51 -14.04 16.34 -14.41
N GLY A 52 -13.77 15.41 -13.48
CA GLY A 52 -12.66 14.48 -13.54
C GLY A 52 -12.60 13.64 -14.82
N GLY A 53 -11.69 12.71 -14.90
CA GLY A 53 -11.56 11.81 -16.04
C GLY A 53 -10.34 10.93 -15.98
N ILE A 54 -10.12 10.17 -17.04
CA ILE A 54 -8.96 9.29 -17.18
C ILE A 54 -7.99 9.91 -18.18
N TYR A 55 -6.73 9.93 -17.81
CA TYR A 55 -5.62 10.41 -18.60
C TYR A 55 -4.63 9.27 -18.87
N THR A 56 -4.14 9.19 -20.11
CA THR A 56 -3.20 8.17 -20.55
C THR A 56 -1.94 8.81 -21.13
N SER A 57 -0.79 8.25 -20.75
CA SER A 57 0.53 8.55 -21.31
C SER A 57 1.09 7.31 -21.99
N THR A 58 1.72 7.51 -23.15
CA THR A 58 2.46 6.49 -23.91
C THR A 58 3.96 6.78 -23.96
N ASP A 59 4.44 7.76 -23.19
CA ASP A 59 5.80 8.28 -23.16
C ASP A 59 6.36 8.40 -21.72
N GLU A 60 6.12 7.37 -20.90
CA GLU A 60 6.60 7.24 -19.50
C GLU A 60 6.16 8.40 -18.59
N GLY A 61 5.01 9.00 -18.90
CA GLY A 61 4.45 10.09 -18.11
C GLY A 61 4.99 11.49 -18.47
N ASP A 62 5.71 11.64 -19.58
CA ASP A 62 6.18 12.96 -20.02
C ASP A 62 5.02 13.80 -20.57
N THR A 63 4.04 13.18 -21.23
CA THR A 63 2.80 13.84 -21.66
C THR A 63 1.58 12.97 -21.39
N PHE A 64 0.43 13.62 -21.15
CA PHE A 64 -0.85 12.95 -20.91
C PHE A 64 -1.96 13.50 -21.79
N THR A 65 -2.83 12.60 -22.24
CA THR A 65 -4.03 12.94 -22.99
C THR A 65 -5.25 12.43 -22.24
N LYS A 66 -6.31 13.25 -22.11
CA LYS A 66 -7.60 12.83 -21.55
C LYS A 66 -8.25 11.85 -22.52
N THR A 67 -8.41 10.59 -22.12
CA THR A 67 -8.92 9.50 -22.97
C THR A 67 -10.33 9.06 -22.61
N CYS A 68 -10.79 9.31 -21.37
CA CYS A 68 -12.19 9.20 -21.00
C CYS A 68 -12.76 10.60 -20.79
N SER A 69 -13.73 10.96 -21.63
CA SER A 69 -14.32 12.30 -21.64
C SER A 69 -15.59 12.42 -20.79
N GLU A 70 -16.14 11.31 -20.28
CA GLU A 70 -17.27 11.37 -19.38
C GLU A 70 -16.81 11.86 -18.01
N ASP A 71 -17.52 12.85 -17.49
CA ASP A 71 -17.22 13.51 -16.24
C ASP A 71 -17.67 12.66 -15.05
N HIS A 72 -16.82 11.69 -14.68
CA HIS A 72 -16.99 10.84 -13.51
C HIS A 72 -15.70 10.80 -12.70
N THR A 73 -15.85 10.59 -11.41
CA THR A 73 -14.73 10.27 -10.52
C THR A 73 -14.42 8.80 -10.64
N TYR A 74 -13.19 8.50 -11.09
CA TYR A 74 -12.66 7.14 -11.12
C TYR A 74 -11.69 6.94 -9.96
N ASN A 75 -11.79 5.78 -9.29
CA ASN A 75 -11.05 5.53 -8.05
C ASN A 75 -9.79 4.69 -8.27
N ARG A 76 -9.92 3.58 -9.00
CA ARG A 76 -8.84 2.60 -9.21
C ARG A 76 -8.92 1.97 -10.58
N PHE A 77 -7.77 1.49 -11.05
CA PHE A 77 -7.64 0.78 -12.32
C PHE A 77 -7.30 -0.69 -12.10
N TYR A 78 -7.79 -1.52 -13.02
CA TYR A 78 -7.56 -2.96 -13.04
C TYR A 78 -7.32 -3.43 -14.47
N GLN A 79 -6.46 -4.44 -14.63
CA GLN A 79 -6.26 -5.09 -15.92
C GLN A 79 -6.49 -6.60 -15.79
N PHE A 80 -7.39 -7.13 -16.61
CA PHE A 80 -7.68 -8.56 -16.68
C PHE A 80 -7.54 -9.02 -18.14
N GLY A 81 -6.42 -9.68 -18.42
CA GLY A 81 -6.04 -9.98 -19.80
C GLY A 81 -5.79 -8.71 -20.60
N ALA A 82 -6.50 -8.53 -21.72
CA ALA A 82 -6.41 -7.32 -22.55
C ALA A 82 -7.35 -6.21 -22.10
N MET A 83 -8.30 -6.49 -21.21
CA MET A 83 -9.29 -5.52 -20.77
C MET A 83 -8.78 -4.70 -19.60
N LEU A 84 -8.93 -3.38 -19.70
CA LEU A 84 -8.73 -2.43 -18.62
C LEU A 84 -10.09 -1.99 -18.06
N TYR A 85 -10.11 -1.75 -16.76
CA TYR A 85 -11.27 -1.23 -16.05
C TYR A 85 -10.86 -0.10 -15.13
N ALA A 86 -11.73 0.89 -15.00
CA ALA A 86 -11.63 1.93 -13.97
C ALA A 86 -12.92 1.94 -13.15
N THR A 87 -12.81 1.75 -11.84
CA THR A 87 -13.96 1.80 -10.93
C THR A 87 -14.34 3.25 -10.66
N GLY A 88 -15.63 3.53 -10.60
CA GLY A 88 -16.16 4.88 -10.47
C GLY A 88 -17.28 5.00 -9.43
N SER A 89 -17.72 6.24 -9.25
CA SER A 89 -18.89 6.58 -8.43
C SER A 89 -20.19 6.48 -9.23
N GLY A 90 -21.33 6.50 -8.53
CA GLY A 90 -22.66 6.58 -9.17
C GLY A 90 -23.03 5.35 -9.99
N GLY A 91 -22.64 4.15 -9.58
CA GLY A 91 -22.96 2.92 -10.31
C GLY A 91 -22.22 2.73 -11.64
N LYS A 92 -21.05 3.38 -11.81
CA LYS A 92 -20.31 3.38 -13.08
C LYS A 92 -18.98 2.66 -12.98
N ILE A 93 -18.63 1.98 -14.08
CA ILE A 93 -17.31 1.39 -14.34
C ILE A 93 -16.93 1.74 -15.77
N ALA A 94 -15.72 2.27 -16.01
CA ALA A 94 -15.23 2.44 -17.36
C ALA A 94 -14.44 1.19 -17.79
N ARG A 95 -14.59 0.78 -19.06
CA ARG A 95 -13.90 -0.35 -19.68
C ARG A 95 -13.18 0.10 -20.96
N SER A 96 -11.93 -0.36 -21.14
CA SER A 96 -11.15 -0.17 -22.36
C SER A 96 -10.65 -1.52 -22.87
N ASP A 97 -10.69 -1.75 -24.19
CA ASP A 97 -10.15 -2.92 -24.89
C ASP A 97 -8.93 -2.57 -25.76
N ASN A 98 -8.48 -1.34 -25.69
CA ASN A 98 -7.36 -0.78 -26.48
C ASN A 98 -6.34 -0.03 -25.62
N ASP A 99 -5.99 -0.61 -24.48
CA ASP A 99 -4.91 -0.17 -23.60
C ASP A 99 -5.06 1.26 -23.06
N GLY A 100 -6.32 1.68 -22.84
CA GLY A 100 -6.65 2.99 -22.27
C GLY A 100 -6.72 4.13 -23.28
N GLU A 101 -6.66 3.85 -24.59
CA GLU A 101 -6.80 4.88 -25.62
C GLU A 101 -8.23 5.43 -25.70
N THR A 102 -9.23 4.56 -25.52
CA THR A 102 -10.62 4.93 -25.45
C THR A 102 -11.38 4.09 -24.41
N TRP A 103 -12.48 4.63 -23.90
CA TRP A 103 -13.25 4.01 -22.82
C TRP A 103 -14.74 3.97 -23.13
N VAL A 104 -15.38 2.90 -22.68
CA VAL A 104 -16.84 2.76 -22.64
C VAL A 104 -17.25 2.76 -21.18
N VAL A 105 -18.18 3.64 -20.81
CA VAL A 105 -18.73 3.69 -19.45
C VAL A 105 -19.93 2.77 -19.35
N LEU A 106 -19.87 1.82 -18.43
CA LEU A 106 -20.86 0.81 -18.14
C LEU A 106 -21.61 1.17 -16.87
N ASP A 107 -22.89 0.81 -16.83
CA ASP A 107 -23.76 1.02 -15.69
C ASP A 107 -24.03 -0.30 -14.98
N TYR A 108 -23.73 -0.36 -13.68
CA TYR A 108 -24.05 -1.52 -12.85
C TYR A 108 -25.17 -1.23 -11.82
N GLY A 109 -25.84 -0.08 -11.93
CA GLY A 109 -26.79 0.40 -10.93
C GLY A 109 -28.08 -0.43 -10.80
N SER A 110 -28.29 -1.41 -11.66
CA SER A 110 -29.50 -2.25 -11.61
C SER A 110 -29.20 -3.74 -11.85
N PRO A 111 -28.38 -4.39 -10.99
CA PRO A 111 -28.10 -5.81 -11.12
C PRO A 111 -29.36 -6.64 -10.98
N ASP A 112 -29.52 -7.69 -11.80
CA ASP A 112 -30.74 -8.53 -11.85
C ASP A 112 -32.03 -7.76 -12.04
N GLY A 113 -31.95 -6.49 -12.50
CA GLY A 113 -33.12 -5.60 -12.64
C GLY A 113 -33.61 -4.99 -11.32
N GLU A 114 -32.88 -5.18 -10.22
CA GLU A 114 -33.09 -4.53 -8.91
C GLU A 114 -32.18 -3.30 -8.80
N GLU A 115 -32.78 -2.12 -8.66
CA GLU A 115 -32.03 -0.88 -8.50
C GLU A 115 -31.25 -0.85 -7.17
N ILE A 116 -29.97 -0.49 -7.23
CA ILE A 116 -29.14 -0.32 -6.04
C ILE A 116 -29.66 0.89 -5.25
N VAL A 117 -29.89 0.72 -3.96
CA VAL A 117 -30.32 1.79 -3.07
C VAL A 117 -29.25 2.85 -2.98
N ASP A 118 -29.63 4.12 -3.23
CA ASP A 118 -28.73 5.28 -3.14
C ASP A 118 -27.52 5.21 -4.09
N VAL A 119 -27.73 4.64 -5.29
CA VAL A 119 -26.64 4.42 -6.28
C VAL A 119 -25.85 5.68 -6.63
N GLU A 120 -26.47 6.85 -6.58
CA GLU A 120 -25.82 8.14 -6.89
C GLU A 120 -24.74 8.50 -5.86
N ASN A 121 -24.86 8.01 -4.62
CA ASN A 121 -23.93 8.28 -3.52
C ASN A 121 -23.03 7.07 -3.20
N THR A 122 -23.10 6.00 -3.99
CA THR A 122 -22.24 4.83 -3.82
C THR A 122 -21.09 4.83 -4.82
N ALA A 123 -20.09 4.00 -4.57
CA ALA A 123 -18.96 3.82 -5.44
C ALA A 123 -18.51 2.36 -5.47
N CYS A 124 -18.07 1.93 -6.64
CA CYS A 124 -17.29 0.72 -6.77
C CYS A 124 -15.84 0.98 -6.31
N TYR A 125 -15.41 0.33 -5.25
CA TYR A 125 -14.07 0.51 -4.71
C TYR A 125 -13.07 -0.53 -5.20
N GLY A 126 -13.53 -1.65 -5.74
CA GLY A 126 -12.63 -2.69 -6.16
C GLY A 126 -13.22 -3.64 -7.19
N LEU A 127 -12.35 -4.19 -8.04
CA LEU A 127 -12.64 -5.26 -8.97
C LEU A 127 -11.69 -6.44 -8.78
N ALA A 128 -12.18 -7.64 -9.01
CA ALA A 128 -11.39 -8.85 -9.14
C ALA A 128 -11.87 -9.66 -10.34
N ALA A 129 -11.00 -10.53 -10.85
CA ALA A 129 -11.40 -11.51 -11.86
C ALA A 129 -11.05 -12.93 -11.38
N LYS A 130 -11.93 -13.90 -11.69
CA LYS A 130 -11.66 -15.31 -11.50
C LYS A 130 -12.09 -16.07 -12.75
N GLY A 131 -11.12 -16.49 -13.56
CA GLY A 131 -11.38 -16.95 -14.92
C GLY A 131 -11.88 -15.78 -15.77
N GLU A 132 -13.05 -15.94 -16.41
CA GLU A 132 -13.69 -14.91 -17.23
C GLU A 132 -14.69 -14.05 -16.44
N ARG A 133 -15.05 -14.47 -15.22
CA ARG A 133 -15.99 -13.76 -14.36
C ARG A 133 -15.33 -12.60 -13.64
N LEU A 134 -15.97 -11.42 -13.72
CA LEU A 134 -15.60 -10.24 -12.94
C LEU A 134 -16.41 -10.19 -11.65
N TYR A 135 -15.81 -9.61 -10.62
CA TYR A 135 -16.46 -9.28 -9.34
C TYR A 135 -16.21 -7.83 -8.99
N ALA A 136 -17.24 -7.12 -8.57
CA ALA A 136 -17.18 -5.72 -8.18
C ALA A 136 -17.65 -5.56 -6.74
N ALA A 137 -16.92 -4.77 -5.95
CA ALA A 137 -17.33 -4.38 -4.61
C ALA A 137 -18.01 -3.02 -4.64
N ASP A 138 -19.30 -2.99 -4.35
CA ASP A 138 -20.08 -1.78 -4.19
C ASP A 138 -20.45 -1.55 -2.73
N PHE A 139 -20.34 -0.31 -2.29
CA PHE A 139 -20.58 0.09 -0.91
C PHE A 139 -21.95 -0.28 -0.36
N SER A 140 -22.98 -0.17 -1.19
CA SER A 140 -24.39 -0.39 -0.81
C SER A 140 -24.91 -1.76 -1.24
N ALA A 141 -24.38 -2.31 -2.33
CA ALA A 141 -24.88 -3.54 -2.94
C ALA A 141 -24.13 -4.79 -2.48
N GLY A 142 -22.91 -4.65 -1.93
CA GLY A 142 -22.03 -5.76 -1.60
C GLY A 142 -21.19 -6.19 -2.79
N ILE A 143 -21.07 -7.50 -3.02
CA ILE A 143 -20.30 -8.04 -4.13
C ILE A 143 -21.22 -8.45 -5.29
N LEU A 144 -20.97 -7.87 -6.44
CA LEU A 144 -21.61 -8.17 -7.71
C LEU A 144 -20.69 -9.04 -8.56
N TYR A 145 -21.28 -9.75 -9.56
CA TYR A 145 -20.49 -10.41 -10.58
C TYR A 145 -21.05 -10.19 -12.00
N SER A 146 -20.17 -10.32 -12.99
CA SER A 146 -20.50 -10.23 -14.41
C SER A 146 -19.79 -11.35 -15.18
N ASP A 147 -20.50 -12.00 -16.09
CA ASP A 147 -19.97 -13.04 -16.99
C ASP A 147 -19.76 -12.53 -18.44
N ASP A 148 -20.00 -11.25 -18.69
CA ASP A 148 -19.97 -10.60 -20.01
C ASP A 148 -19.14 -9.31 -20.01
N TYR A 149 -18.02 -9.32 -19.31
CA TYR A 149 -17.06 -8.21 -19.23
C TYR A 149 -17.63 -6.90 -18.65
N GLY A 150 -18.69 -7.00 -17.85
CA GLY A 150 -19.34 -5.87 -17.19
C GLY A 150 -20.54 -5.28 -17.94
N ASP A 151 -21.02 -5.92 -19.03
CA ASP A 151 -22.21 -5.46 -19.74
C ASP A 151 -23.49 -5.71 -18.93
N THR A 152 -23.56 -6.83 -18.19
CA THR A 152 -24.61 -7.11 -17.21
C THR A 152 -24.05 -7.55 -15.87
N TRP A 153 -24.78 -7.23 -14.79
CA TRP A 153 -24.33 -7.52 -13.44
C TRP A 153 -25.39 -8.27 -12.64
N HIS A 154 -24.91 -9.13 -11.75
CA HIS A 154 -25.70 -9.98 -10.88
C HIS A 154 -25.23 -9.86 -9.45
N PHE A 155 -26.12 -10.10 -8.49
CA PHE A 155 -25.73 -10.19 -7.09
C PHE A 155 -25.13 -11.58 -6.79
N THR A 156 -24.08 -11.62 -5.97
CA THR A 156 -23.75 -12.83 -5.20
C THR A 156 -24.74 -12.98 -4.04
N ASP A 157 -24.72 -14.09 -3.29
CA ASP A 157 -25.62 -14.20 -2.12
C ASP A 157 -25.32 -13.12 -1.06
N ARG A 158 -26.10 -12.05 -1.13
CA ARG A 158 -25.99 -10.89 -0.24
C ARG A 158 -26.25 -11.23 1.22
N THR A 159 -27.13 -12.21 1.49
CA THR A 159 -27.46 -12.59 2.87
C THR A 159 -26.31 -13.25 3.57
N SER A 160 -25.66 -14.23 2.93
CA SER A 160 -24.48 -14.89 3.52
C SER A 160 -23.30 -13.93 3.64
N LEU A 161 -23.14 -12.98 2.68
CA LEU A 161 -22.11 -11.95 2.77
C LEU A 161 -22.34 -11.05 3.98
N ALA A 162 -23.55 -10.55 4.19
CA ALA A 162 -23.89 -9.72 5.34
C ALA A 162 -23.62 -10.44 6.67
N ILE A 163 -23.98 -11.71 6.78
CA ILE A 163 -23.72 -12.54 7.97
C ILE A 163 -22.21 -12.76 8.14
N ALA A 164 -21.47 -13.06 7.07
CA ALA A 164 -20.05 -13.25 7.10
C ALA A 164 -19.30 -11.99 7.59
N CYS A 165 -19.81 -10.81 7.23
CA CYS A 165 -19.30 -9.51 7.66
C CYS A 165 -19.82 -9.03 9.02
N GLY A 166 -20.55 -9.90 9.77
CA GLY A 166 -20.99 -9.59 11.13
C GLY A 166 -22.38 -8.96 11.24
N GLY A 167 -23.07 -8.78 10.14
CA GLY A 167 -24.46 -8.32 10.11
C GLY A 167 -25.46 -9.45 10.42
N THR A 168 -26.74 -9.10 10.44
CA THR A 168 -27.83 -10.03 10.70
C THR A 168 -28.34 -10.79 9.48
N GLY A 169 -28.00 -10.29 8.28
CA GLY A 169 -28.59 -10.75 7.01
C GLY A 169 -29.99 -10.21 6.76
N GLU A 170 -30.46 -9.26 7.55
CA GLU A 170 -31.75 -8.59 7.38
C GLU A 170 -31.55 -7.13 6.95
N LYS A 171 -32.44 -6.63 6.07
CA LYS A 171 -32.41 -5.22 5.65
C LYS A 171 -32.81 -4.31 6.81
N ASP A 172 -32.10 -3.19 6.93
CA ASP A 172 -32.43 -2.14 7.89
C ASP A 172 -33.68 -1.32 7.50
N GLU A 173 -34.04 -0.30 8.29
CA GLU A 173 -35.18 0.58 8.05
C GLU A 173 -35.06 1.38 6.72
N LYS A 174 -33.86 1.52 6.17
CA LYS A 174 -33.58 2.18 4.87
C LYS A 174 -33.54 1.20 3.70
N GLY A 175 -33.71 -0.09 3.97
CA GLY A 175 -33.63 -1.13 2.96
C GLY A 175 -32.20 -1.60 2.66
N LEU A 176 -31.21 -1.16 3.44
CA LEU A 176 -29.80 -1.55 3.32
C LEU A 176 -29.57 -2.87 4.06
N LEU A 177 -28.93 -3.79 3.38
CA LEU A 177 -28.55 -5.09 3.93
C LEU A 177 -27.19 -5.00 4.65
N PHE A 178 -26.36 -4.05 4.28
CA PHE A 178 -24.99 -3.90 4.76
C PHE A 178 -24.85 -2.63 5.60
N THR A 179 -24.17 -2.77 6.74
CA THR A 179 -23.76 -1.67 7.61
C THR A 179 -22.25 -1.47 7.60
N GLU A 180 -21.54 -2.37 6.91
CA GLU A 180 -20.08 -2.40 6.80
C GLU A 180 -19.66 -2.06 5.37
N ASN A 181 -18.47 -1.50 5.22
CA ASN A 181 -17.93 -1.10 3.93
C ASN A 181 -17.22 -2.26 3.25
N PHE A 182 -17.51 -2.49 1.97
CA PHE A 182 -16.80 -3.42 1.10
C PHE A 182 -15.82 -2.62 0.23
N TYR A 183 -14.57 -3.06 0.19
CA TYR A 183 -13.55 -2.25 -0.48
C TYR A 183 -12.79 -2.97 -1.57
N THR A 184 -12.39 -4.24 -1.33
CA THR A 184 -11.42 -4.84 -2.23
C THR A 184 -11.68 -6.34 -2.39
N PRO A 185 -12.46 -6.74 -3.41
CA PRO A 185 -12.49 -8.13 -3.82
C PRO A 185 -11.13 -8.49 -4.39
N TYR A 186 -10.62 -9.65 -4.08
CA TYR A 186 -9.31 -10.12 -4.53
C TYR A 186 -9.30 -11.62 -4.77
N THR A 187 -8.75 -12.03 -5.91
CA THR A 187 -8.58 -13.46 -6.21
C THR A 187 -7.17 -13.89 -5.84
N PHE A 188 -7.08 -14.81 -4.88
CA PHE A 188 -5.81 -15.37 -4.44
C PHE A 188 -5.87 -16.89 -4.45
N LYS A 189 -4.92 -17.54 -5.14
CA LYS A 189 -4.84 -19.00 -5.31
C LYS A 189 -6.16 -19.63 -5.76
N GLY A 190 -6.83 -18.96 -6.69
CA GLY A 190 -8.09 -19.43 -7.26
C GLY A 190 -9.33 -19.28 -6.37
N ASN A 191 -9.21 -18.66 -5.20
CA ASN A 191 -10.32 -18.30 -4.34
C ASN A 191 -10.60 -16.82 -4.40
N LEU A 192 -11.88 -16.44 -4.38
CA LEU A 192 -12.30 -15.05 -4.24
C LEU A 192 -12.44 -14.70 -2.76
N TYR A 193 -11.83 -13.61 -2.38
CA TYR A 193 -11.91 -13.00 -1.05
C TYR A 193 -12.49 -11.59 -1.15
N GLU A 194 -13.14 -11.16 -0.08
CA GLU A 194 -13.48 -9.77 0.16
C GLU A 194 -12.72 -9.28 1.40
N PHE A 195 -12.00 -8.19 1.22
CA PHE A 195 -11.25 -7.49 2.27
C PHE A 195 -12.04 -6.26 2.68
N GLY A 196 -12.91 -6.44 3.67
CA GLY A 196 -13.75 -5.38 4.21
C GLY A 196 -13.17 -4.69 5.43
N ALA A 197 -13.97 -3.80 6.02
CA ALA A 197 -13.58 -2.99 7.17
C ALA A 197 -13.14 -3.83 8.38
N ASN A 198 -13.86 -4.90 8.69
CA ASN A 198 -13.67 -5.68 9.91
C ASN A 198 -13.42 -7.17 9.68
N TYR A 199 -13.56 -7.65 8.46
CA TYR A 199 -13.53 -9.08 8.16
C TYR A 199 -12.85 -9.37 6.83
N ILE A 200 -12.20 -10.54 6.74
CA ILE A 200 -11.89 -11.17 5.46
C ILE A 200 -12.90 -12.28 5.26
N CYS A 201 -13.62 -12.24 4.15
CA CYS A 201 -14.59 -13.23 3.76
C CYS A 201 -14.12 -13.97 2.51
N ARG A 202 -14.48 -15.24 2.37
CA ARG A 202 -14.21 -16.06 1.18
C ARG A 202 -15.53 -16.51 0.56
N TYR A 203 -15.56 -16.49 -0.77
CA TYR A 203 -16.70 -16.91 -1.55
C TYR A 203 -16.55 -18.35 -2.05
N ASP A 204 -17.59 -19.14 -1.84
CA ASP A 204 -17.79 -20.46 -2.45
C ASP A 204 -18.76 -20.32 -3.61
N GLU A 205 -18.25 -20.42 -4.85
CA GLU A 205 -19.05 -20.28 -6.06
C GLU A 205 -20.01 -21.44 -6.29
N GLN A 206 -19.73 -22.63 -5.75
CA GLN A 206 -20.59 -23.79 -5.95
C GLN A 206 -21.85 -23.73 -5.09
N GLU A 207 -21.69 -23.17 -3.89
CA GLU A 207 -22.80 -23.00 -2.94
C GLU A 207 -23.42 -21.61 -3.03
N ASP A 208 -22.85 -20.71 -3.83
CA ASP A 208 -23.15 -19.25 -3.85
C ASP A 208 -23.22 -18.72 -2.42
N LYS A 209 -22.10 -18.82 -1.69
CA LYS A 209 -22.08 -18.54 -0.27
C LYS A 209 -20.78 -17.90 0.19
N TRP A 210 -20.91 -16.87 1.02
CA TRP A 210 -19.80 -16.23 1.71
C TRP A 210 -19.59 -16.82 3.10
N SER A 211 -18.35 -16.97 3.48
CA SER A 211 -17.94 -17.39 4.82
C SER A 211 -16.81 -16.53 5.35
N ARG A 212 -16.84 -16.24 6.65
CA ARG A 212 -15.78 -15.50 7.32
C ARG A 212 -14.53 -16.36 7.45
N VAL A 213 -13.39 -15.81 7.03
CA VAL A 213 -12.06 -16.41 7.17
C VAL A 213 -11.33 -15.82 8.37
N MET A 214 -11.41 -14.50 8.53
CA MET A 214 -10.74 -13.80 9.62
C MET A 214 -11.63 -12.70 10.17
N GLU A 215 -11.70 -12.62 11.48
CA GLU A 215 -12.20 -11.48 12.21
C GLU A 215 -11.00 -10.59 12.54
N GLY A 216 -11.03 -9.35 12.10
CA GLY A 216 -9.92 -8.44 12.31
C GLY A 216 -10.41 -7.02 12.49
N SER A 217 -9.83 -6.31 13.40
CA SER A 217 -10.06 -4.89 13.49
C SER A 217 -9.34 -4.20 12.35
N ASN A 218 -10.11 -3.61 11.42
CA ASN A 218 -9.71 -2.41 10.68
C ASN A 218 -9.19 -2.60 9.25
N PHE A 219 -9.94 -2.04 8.31
CA PHE A 219 -9.66 -1.65 6.92
C PHE A 219 -8.40 -2.26 6.28
N MET A 220 -8.57 -3.34 5.53
CA MET A 220 -7.51 -3.95 4.75
C MET A 220 -7.69 -3.55 3.28
N VAL A 221 -7.19 -2.36 2.90
CA VAL A 221 -7.38 -1.80 1.56
C VAL A 221 -6.14 -1.87 0.68
N ALA A 222 -4.98 -2.11 1.27
CA ALA A 222 -3.72 -2.16 0.55
C ALA A 222 -3.29 -3.62 0.37
N LEU A 223 -3.38 -4.12 -0.85
CA LEU A 223 -3.02 -5.49 -1.22
C LEU A 223 -1.95 -5.49 -2.30
N ALA A 224 -1.01 -6.40 -2.20
CA ALA A 224 -0.02 -6.68 -3.24
C ALA A 224 0.40 -8.15 -3.19
N GLU A 225 0.61 -8.79 -4.34
CA GLU A 225 0.96 -10.20 -4.44
C GLU A 225 2.28 -10.41 -5.15
N ARG A 226 3.09 -11.34 -4.65
CA ARG A 226 4.30 -11.82 -5.30
C ARG A 226 4.62 -13.25 -4.88
N ASN A 227 4.91 -14.11 -5.87
CA ASN A 227 5.36 -15.49 -5.64
C ASN A 227 4.46 -16.25 -4.65
N ASP A 228 3.17 -16.31 -4.94
CA ASP A 228 2.16 -16.97 -4.10
C ASP A 228 2.05 -16.42 -2.66
N THR A 229 2.52 -15.21 -2.42
CA THR A 229 2.42 -14.51 -1.15
C THR A 229 1.62 -13.23 -1.33
N LEU A 230 0.51 -13.13 -0.61
CA LEU A 230 -0.34 -11.94 -0.58
C LEU A 230 0.02 -11.11 0.65
N PHE A 231 0.41 -9.86 0.41
CA PHE A 231 0.66 -8.85 1.44
C PHE A 231 -0.59 -7.99 1.63
N CYS A 232 -0.89 -7.67 2.88
CA CYS A 232 -2.04 -6.86 3.26
C CYS A 232 -1.63 -5.79 4.26
N GLY A 233 -1.81 -4.54 3.91
CA GLY A 233 -1.62 -3.39 4.78
C GLY A 233 -2.89 -3.06 5.56
N ARG A 234 -2.74 -2.55 6.77
CA ARG A 234 -3.87 -2.07 7.58
C ARG A 234 -4.07 -0.58 7.35
N ALA A 235 -5.33 -0.18 7.27
CA ALA A 235 -5.72 1.21 7.08
C ALA A 235 -6.40 1.76 8.35
N VAL A 236 -5.69 1.73 9.49
CA VAL A 236 -6.21 2.23 10.76
C VAL A 236 -5.35 3.33 11.30
N ASP A 237 -5.96 4.48 11.45
CA ASP A 237 -5.36 5.61 12.13
C ASP A 237 -5.42 5.41 13.66
N ASP A 238 -4.74 4.39 14.15
CA ASP A 238 -4.51 4.16 15.56
C ASP A 238 -3.01 4.06 15.86
N TYR A 239 -2.66 4.41 17.09
CA TYR A 239 -1.30 4.32 17.61
C TYR A 239 -1.06 3.04 18.40
N ASP A 240 -1.92 2.04 18.25
CA ASP A 240 -1.78 0.77 18.95
C ASP A 240 -0.64 -0.06 18.34
N SER A 241 0.51 0.00 18.99
CA SER A 241 1.71 -0.73 18.56
C SER A 241 1.57 -2.26 18.67
N THR A 242 0.51 -2.77 19.33
CA THR A 242 0.26 -4.22 19.42
C THR A 242 -0.41 -4.76 18.17
N LYS A 243 -1.00 -3.90 17.36
CA LYS A 243 -1.65 -4.28 16.11
C LYS A 243 -0.65 -4.35 14.96
N PRO A 244 -0.83 -5.25 13.98
CA PRO A 244 0.09 -5.38 12.87
C PRO A 244 0.05 -4.15 11.96
N PHE A 245 1.21 -3.74 11.46
CA PHE A 245 1.36 -2.72 10.43
C PHE A 245 1.08 -3.29 9.04
N LEU A 246 1.69 -4.42 8.75
CA LEU A 246 1.58 -5.18 7.53
C LEU A 246 1.54 -6.66 7.87
N GLN A 247 0.76 -7.42 7.14
CA GLN A 247 0.66 -8.87 7.27
C GLN A 247 0.82 -9.53 5.90
N TYR A 248 1.19 -10.80 5.89
CA TYR A 248 1.16 -11.60 4.67
C TYR A 248 0.56 -12.97 4.93
N THR A 249 0.09 -13.58 3.85
CA THR A 249 -0.38 -14.96 3.85
C THR A 249 0.14 -15.69 2.61
N THR A 250 0.29 -17.02 2.73
CA THR A 250 0.60 -17.92 1.63
C THR A 250 -0.53 -18.90 1.32
N ASP A 251 -1.60 -18.89 2.11
CA ASP A 251 -2.75 -19.80 1.96
C ASP A 251 -4.11 -19.06 1.98
N GLY A 252 -4.12 -17.77 2.32
CA GLY A 252 -5.34 -16.95 2.45
C GLY A 252 -6.05 -17.11 3.79
N GLU A 253 -5.59 -18.02 4.67
CA GLU A 253 -6.24 -18.35 5.94
C GLU A 253 -5.37 -17.97 7.16
N HIS A 254 -4.05 -18.21 7.06
CA HIS A 254 -3.11 -17.90 8.12
C HIS A 254 -2.31 -16.64 7.79
N TRP A 255 -2.38 -15.64 8.67
CA TRP A 255 -1.77 -14.34 8.49
C TRP A 255 -0.60 -14.12 9.44
N ILE A 256 0.54 -13.74 8.89
CA ILE A 256 1.79 -13.50 9.61
C ILE A 256 2.08 -12.02 9.62
N SER A 257 2.28 -11.46 10.83
CA SER A 257 2.60 -10.05 10.99
C SER A 257 4.05 -9.75 10.63
N LEU A 258 4.28 -8.66 9.91
CA LEU A 258 5.59 -8.14 9.58
C LEU A 258 6.00 -7.00 10.52
N SER A 259 7.29 -6.69 10.51
CA SER A 259 7.83 -5.56 11.26
C SER A 259 7.26 -4.24 10.74
N ARG A 260 7.19 -3.23 11.60
CA ARG A 260 6.91 -1.85 11.15
C ARG A 260 8.21 -1.07 10.98
N PRO A 261 8.21 0.02 10.22
CA PRO A 261 9.34 0.92 10.13
C PRO A 261 9.79 1.43 11.49
N ASP A 262 11.09 1.68 11.67
CA ASP A 262 11.64 2.19 12.92
C ASP A 262 11.08 3.58 13.23
N GLY A 263 10.59 3.76 14.46
CA GLY A 263 10.04 5.04 14.94
C GLY A 263 8.57 5.26 14.59
N GLU A 264 8.00 4.43 13.72
CA GLU A 264 6.62 4.54 13.29
C GLU A 264 5.67 3.99 14.36
N GLN A 265 4.63 4.74 14.67
CA GLN A 265 3.61 4.35 15.64
C GLN A 265 2.22 4.16 15.05
N CYS A 266 1.96 4.78 13.88
CA CYS A 266 0.68 4.66 13.20
C CYS A 266 0.61 3.38 12.36
N ASN A 267 -0.58 2.79 12.27
CA ASN A 267 -0.81 1.54 11.53
C ASN A 267 -1.46 1.76 10.16
N TYR A 268 -1.42 2.97 9.62
CA TYR A 268 -2.17 3.28 8.41
C TYR A 268 -1.33 3.10 7.14
N VAL A 269 -1.34 1.88 6.60
CA VAL A 269 -0.84 1.59 5.25
C VAL A 269 -1.95 1.91 4.24
N ARG A 270 -1.69 2.83 3.34
CA ARG A 270 -2.67 3.32 2.35
C ARG A 270 -2.64 2.54 1.05
N CYS A 271 -1.45 2.20 0.57
CA CYS A 271 -1.25 1.44 -0.64
C CYS A 271 0.03 0.61 -0.57
N LEU A 272 0.08 -0.44 -1.37
CA LEU A 272 1.22 -1.33 -1.55
C LEU A 272 1.52 -1.48 -3.04
N GLU A 273 2.79 -1.55 -3.38
CA GLU A 273 3.25 -1.93 -4.71
C GLU A 273 4.45 -2.86 -4.59
N ILE A 274 4.54 -3.83 -5.47
CA ILE A 274 5.68 -4.75 -5.53
C ILE A 274 6.27 -4.72 -6.93
N HIS A 275 7.56 -4.37 -7.01
CA HIS A 275 8.31 -4.45 -8.24
C HIS A 275 9.63 -5.18 -7.99
N GLU A 276 9.87 -6.25 -8.74
CA GLU A 276 10.99 -7.17 -8.50
C GLU A 276 11.03 -7.65 -7.04
N LYS A 277 12.11 -7.34 -6.31
CA LYS A 277 12.29 -7.65 -4.89
C LYS A 277 11.73 -6.59 -3.94
N ASN A 278 11.46 -5.40 -4.47
CA ASN A 278 11.08 -4.26 -3.66
C ASN A 278 9.59 -4.28 -3.33
N LEU A 279 9.28 -4.16 -2.05
CA LEU A 279 7.95 -3.92 -1.52
C LEU A 279 7.88 -2.44 -1.12
N PHE A 280 7.09 -1.66 -1.83
CA PHE A 280 6.82 -0.26 -1.54
C PHE A 280 5.56 -0.14 -0.69
N VAL A 281 5.64 0.66 0.36
CA VAL A 281 4.56 0.85 1.33
C VAL A 281 4.24 2.32 1.42
N GLY A 282 3.07 2.71 0.95
CA GLY A 282 2.53 4.05 1.09
C GLY A 282 1.85 4.22 2.44
N HIS A 283 2.28 5.21 3.21
CA HIS A 283 1.79 5.50 4.55
C HIS A 283 1.06 6.83 4.61
N ILE A 284 0.00 6.92 5.43
CA ILE A 284 -0.86 8.11 5.49
C ILE A 284 -0.15 9.40 5.90
N ARG A 285 0.94 9.31 6.65
CA ARG A 285 1.63 10.48 7.24
C ARG A 285 3.10 10.57 6.88
N ASP A 286 3.76 9.42 6.72
CA ASP A 286 5.21 9.37 6.60
C ASP A 286 5.68 9.15 5.16
N GLY A 287 4.75 9.26 4.19
CA GLY A 287 5.04 9.14 2.77
C GLY A 287 5.26 7.70 2.33
N VAL A 288 6.43 7.39 1.79
CA VAL A 288 6.71 6.09 1.17
C VAL A 288 7.91 5.41 1.81
N TYR A 289 7.76 4.14 2.10
CA TYR A 289 8.83 3.24 2.52
C TYR A 289 9.12 2.18 1.46
N VAL A 290 10.34 1.67 1.42
CA VAL A 290 10.72 0.52 0.61
C VAL A 290 11.38 -0.55 1.47
N SER A 291 11.07 -1.81 1.18
CA SER A 291 11.70 -3.01 1.74
C SER A 291 12.15 -3.93 0.62
N ASP A 292 13.40 -4.45 0.68
CA ASP A 292 13.92 -5.44 -0.27
C ASP A 292 14.12 -6.83 0.37
N ASP A 293 13.61 -7.02 1.59
CA ASP A 293 13.68 -8.26 2.36
C ASP A 293 12.31 -8.80 2.79
N GLY A 294 11.28 -8.48 1.99
CA GLY A 294 9.93 -9.00 2.20
C GLY A 294 9.19 -8.36 3.39
N GLY A 295 9.51 -7.11 3.75
CA GLY A 295 8.81 -6.39 4.80
C GLY A 295 9.40 -6.59 6.20
N ASN A 296 10.61 -7.12 6.31
CA ASN A 296 11.27 -7.25 7.61
C ASN A 296 11.92 -5.95 8.08
N THR A 297 12.41 -5.15 7.13
CA THR A 297 12.96 -3.83 7.42
C THR A 297 12.61 -2.85 6.29
N TYR A 298 12.62 -1.55 6.60
CA TYR A 298 12.18 -0.51 5.69
C TYR A 298 13.14 0.68 5.66
N VAL A 299 13.20 1.34 4.51
CA VAL A 299 13.87 2.65 4.34
C VAL A 299 12.82 3.64 3.87
N ASN A 300 12.77 4.81 4.50
CA ASN A 300 11.93 5.92 4.04
C ASN A 300 12.54 6.54 2.78
N ILE A 301 11.74 6.67 1.74
CA ILE A 301 12.12 7.23 0.43
C ILE A 301 11.26 8.43 0.04
N SER A 302 10.74 9.16 1.01
CA SER A 302 9.77 10.25 0.78
C SER A 302 10.39 11.58 0.36
N ASP A 303 11.71 11.70 0.30
CA ASP A 303 12.39 12.95 -0.08
C ASP A 303 11.89 13.46 -1.44
N GLY A 304 11.35 14.68 -1.46
CA GLY A 304 10.76 15.31 -2.66
C GLY A 304 9.22 15.19 -2.76
N LEU A 305 8.59 14.34 -1.95
CA LEU A 305 7.12 14.37 -1.83
C LEU A 305 6.67 15.64 -1.10
N PRO A 306 5.51 16.19 -1.47
CA PRO A 306 4.94 17.34 -0.79
C PRO A 306 4.53 16.99 0.64
N MET A 307 4.66 17.99 1.53
CA MET A 307 4.22 17.88 2.92
C MET A 307 2.89 18.58 3.09
N LEU A 308 2.06 18.07 4.02
CA LEU A 308 0.82 18.73 4.40
C LEU A 308 1.12 20.13 4.97
N THR A 309 0.41 21.14 4.48
CA THR A 309 0.52 22.52 4.99
C THR A 309 -0.22 22.70 6.30
N THR A 310 -1.25 21.89 6.55
CA THR A 310 -2.13 21.98 7.71
C THR A 310 -1.57 21.28 8.95
N VAL A 311 -0.70 20.29 8.78
CA VAL A 311 -0.06 19.54 9.87
C VAL A 311 1.43 19.42 9.62
N GLN A 312 2.22 20.09 10.45
CA GLN A 312 3.67 20.10 10.29
C GLN A 312 4.28 18.71 10.50
N GLY A 313 5.14 18.32 9.57
CA GLY A 313 5.91 17.07 9.66
C GLY A 313 5.28 15.86 8.96
N TYR A 314 4.10 16.00 8.35
CA TYR A 314 3.47 14.91 7.60
C TYR A 314 3.54 15.13 6.09
N TYR A 315 3.80 14.06 5.34
CA TYR A 315 3.72 14.05 3.89
C TYR A 315 2.26 13.94 3.42
N LEU A 316 1.98 14.35 2.20
CA LEU A 316 0.74 13.98 1.54
C LEU A 316 0.67 12.46 1.38
N SER A 317 -0.50 11.90 1.64
CA SER A 317 -0.71 10.47 1.59
C SER A 317 -0.70 9.96 0.15
N PRO A 318 0.15 9.00 -0.21
CA PRO A 318 0.00 8.30 -1.46
C PRO A 318 -1.28 7.43 -1.42
N LEU A 319 -2.17 7.60 -2.40
CA LEU A 319 -3.38 6.81 -2.51
C LEU A 319 -3.15 5.49 -3.24
N GLU A 320 -2.35 5.53 -4.29
CA GLU A 320 -1.95 4.38 -5.08
C GLU A 320 -0.53 4.55 -5.58
N MET A 321 0.16 3.44 -5.78
CA MET A 321 1.50 3.40 -6.38
C MET A 321 1.56 2.31 -7.43
N LYS A 322 2.31 2.59 -8.52
CA LYS A 322 2.63 1.61 -9.57
C LYS A 322 4.05 1.80 -10.06
N ALA A 323 4.73 0.69 -10.29
CA ALA A 323 6.12 0.70 -10.75
C ALA A 323 6.23 0.22 -12.21
N THR A 324 7.16 0.84 -12.93
CA THR A 324 7.78 0.33 -14.17
C THR A 324 9.20 -0.11 -13.87
N ASP A 325 9.95 -0.54 -14.86
CA ASP A 325 11.38 -0.85 -14.68
C ASP A 325 12.20 0.39 -14.33
N ASP A 326 11.76 1.58 -14.75
CA ASP A 326 12.49 2.83 -14.57
C ASP A 326 11.97 3.71 -13.43
N TYR A 327 10.67 3.69 -13.15
CA TYR A 327 10.03 4.62 -12.22
C TYR A 327 9.04 3.94 -11.27
N LEU A 328 8.94 4.49 -10.06
CA LEU A 328 7.79 4.31 -9.17
C LEU A 328 6.91 5.56 -9.28
N TYR A 329 5.66 5.38 -9.65
CA TYR A 329 4.64 6.43 -9.69
C TYR A 329 3.81 6.40 -8.41
N ALA A 330 3.39 7.57 -7.92
CA ALA A 330 2.47 7.71 -6.80
C ALA A 330 1.41 8.76 -7.08
N SER A 331 0.16 8.41 -6.88
CA SER A 331 -0.95 9.36 -6.87
C SER A 331 -1.07 9.98 -5.50
N LEU A 332 -1.19 11.30 -5.42
CA LEU A 332 -1.34 12.06 -4.18
C LEU A 332 -2.60 12.90 -4.22
N PHE A 333 -3.34 12.87 -3.13
CA PHE A 333 -4.56 13.65 -2.97
C PHE A 333 -4.44 14.61 -1.80
N ASP A 334 -4.75 15.88 -2.04
CA ASP A 334 -4.80 16.91 -1.02
C ASP A 334 -6.25 17.30 -0.75
N THR A 335 -6.70 17.11 0.49
CA THR A 335 -8.02 17.54 0.95
C THR A 335 -8.03 18.97 1.46
N SER A 336 -6.87 19.63 1.53
CA SER A 336 -6.80 21.04 1.91
C SER A 336 -7.26 21.93 0.77
N THR A 337 -7.89 23.04 1.10
CA THR A 337 -8.41 24.00 0.11
C THR A 337 -7.33 24.82 -0.59
N ASP A 338 -6.06 24.61 -0.26
CA ASP A 338 -4.87 25.29 -0.83
C ASP A 338 -4.15 24.40 -1.89
N ASP A 339 -4.75 23.89 -2.68
CA ASP A 339 -4.95 23.43 -4.04
C ASP A 339 -3.77 23.08 -4.94
N THR A 340 -2.53 22.99 -4.49
CA THR A 340 -1.42 22.87 -5.45
C THR A 340 -0.45 21.72 -5.16
N ALA A 341 -0.64 20.98 -4.10
CA ALA A 341 0.32 19.95 -3.68
C ALA A 341 -0.05 18.52 -4.12
N GLY A 342 -1.32 18.25 -4.44
CA GLY A 342 -1.74 16.96 -4.99
C GLY A 342 -1.23 16.72 -6.40
N GLY A 343 -1.39 15.53 -6.93
CA GLY A 343 -1.03 15.20 -8.29
C GLY A 343 -0.40 13.83 -8.46
N LEU A 344 0.20 13.62 -9.63
CA LEU A 344 1.00 12.45 -9.96
C LEU A 344 2.48 12.78 -9.78
N TYR A 345 3.19 11.94 -9.04
CA TYR A 345 4.62 12.02 -8.82
C TYR A 345 5.32 10.77 -9.29
N ARG A 346 6.59 10.87 -9.70
CA ARG A 346 7.43 9.73 -10.04
C ARG A 346 8.77 9.78 -9.30
N LEU A 347 9.31 8.62 -9.01
CA LEU A 347 10.62 8.42 -8.43
C LEU A 347 11.43 7.51 -9.36
N PRO A 348 12.58 7.96 -9.94
CA PRO A 348 13.45 7.07 -10.69
C PRO A 348 13.95 5.93 -9.80
N LEU A 349 13.72 4.67 -10.18
CA LEU A 349 14.16 3.50 -9.40
C LEU A 349 15.69 3.40 -9.29
N SER A 350 16.42 3.99 -10.23
CA SER A 350 17.87 4.15 -10.18
C SER A 350 18.36 5.04 -9.03
N LYS A 351 17.47 5.89 -8.47
CA LYS A 351 17.75 6.73 -7.29
C LYS A 351 17.37 6.05 -5.97
N LEU A 352 16.81 4.87 -6.01
CA LEU A 352 16.63 4.09 -4.77
C LEU A 352 18.00 3.90 -4.11
N PRO A 353 18.07 3.95 -2.78
CA PRO A 353 19.33 3.70 -2.07
C PRO A 353 19.97 2.42 -2.61
N ASN A 354 21.14 2.53 -3.20
CA ASN A 354 21.93 1.40 -3.67
C ASN A 354 22.25 0.53 -2.45
N ARG A 355 21.46 -0.50 -2.26
CA ARG A 355 21.37 -1.34 -1.09
C ARG A 355 20.67 -0.65 0.10
N ILE A 356 19.44 -0.97 0.28
CA ILE A 356 18.85 -1.11 1.60
C ILE A 356 19.83 -1.90 2.50
N ALA A 357 20.65 -2.80 1.97
CA ALA A 357 21.78 -3.48 2.62
C ALA A 357 22.93 -2.55 3.08
N GLU A 358 23.17 -1.39 2.46
CA GLU A 358 24.21 -0.44 2.94
C GLU A 358 23.78 0.41 4.12
N VAL A 359 22.45 0.66 4.24
CA VAL A 359 21.89 1.31 5.44
C VAL A 359 21.84 0.32 6.61
N ARG A 360 21.85 -0.99 6.33
CA ARG A 360 21.75 -2.05 7.34
C ARG A 360 23.10 -2.52 7.88
N GLY A 361 24.19 -2.35 7.15
CA GLY A 361 25.41 -3.15 7.35
C GLY A 361 25.07 -4.65 7.26
N ALA A 362 25.99 -5.49 6.83
CA ALA A 362 25.75 -6.94 6.70
C ALA A 362 25.31 -7.63 8.02
N ILE A 363 25.30 -6.89 9.12
CA ILE A 363 25.08 -7.35 10.49
C ILE A 363 23.61 -7.26 10.92
N GLY A 364 22.83 -6.31 10.35
CA GLY A 364 21.44 -6.08 10.76
C GLY A 364 21.30 -5.48 12.17
N LYS A 365 20.07 -5.47 12.69
CA LYS A 365 19.74 -4.91 14.01
C LYS A 365 20.14 -5.90 15.12
N VAL A 366 20.82 -5.38 16.15
CA VAL A 366 21.12 -6.14 17.37
C VAL A 366 20.04 -5.86 18.41
N ARG A 367 19.42 -6.89 18.95
CA ARG A 367 18.43 -6.81 20.05
C ARG A 367 18.95 -7.54 21.27
N VAL A 368 18.51 -7.11 22.44
CA VAL A 368 18.73 -7.84 23.70
C VAL A 368 17.35 -8.26 24.23
N GLU A 369 17.07 -9.54 24.19
CA GLU A 369 15.80 -10.11 24.59
C GLU A 369 15.98 -11.49 25.24
N GLY A 370 15.24 -11.78 26.30
CA GLY A 370 15.31 -13.08 26.98
C GLY A 370 16.70 -13.44 27.50
N GLY A 371 17.53 -12.46 27.91
CA GLY A 371 18.88 -12.71 28.40
C GLY A 371 19.91 -13.08 27.32
N ALA A 372 19.59 -12.78 26.06
CA ALA A 372 20.48 -13.02 24.93
C ALA A 372 20.61 -11.79 24.03
N LEU A 373 21.75 -11.67 23.35
CA LEU A 373 21.97 -10.75 22.24
C LEU A 373 21.58 -11.48 20.96
N LEU A 374 20.58 -10.94 20.25
CA LEU A 374 20.01 -11.51 19.05
C LEU A 374 20.35 -10.66 17.84
N LEU A 375 20.70 -11.32 16.75
CA LEU A 375 20.97 -10.72 15.44
C LEU A 375 19.93 -11.20 14.44
N TYR A 376 19.56 -10.34 13.53
CA TYR A 376 18.64 -10.71 12.46
C TYR A 376 19.23 -11.77 11.49
N ASN A 377 20.54 -11.69 11.26
CA ASN A 377 21.28 -12.67 10.43
C ASN A 377 22.48 -13.18 11.20
N ALA A 378 22.84 -14.45 11.00
CA ALA A 378 24.06 -15.00 11.56
C ALA A 378 25.27 -14.16 11.16
N ALA A 379 26.04 -13.72 12.17
CA ALA A 379 27.29 -12.99 12.00
C ALA A 379 28.48 -13.96 11.90
N ASP A 380 29.54 -13.53 11.22
CA ASP A 380 30.79 -14.30 11.20
C ASP A 380 31.38 -14.39 12.61
N ARG A 381 31.25 -13.29 13.39
CA ARG A 381 31.71 -13.23 14.76
C ARG A 381 30.87 -12.22 15.58
N ILE A 382 30.49 -12.63 16.76
CA ILE A 382 29.93 -11.79 17.82
C ILE A 382 30.92 -11.83 19.00
N GLU A 383 31.36 -10.69 19.51
CA GLU A 383 32.23 -10.55 20.65
C GLU A 383 31.63 -9.58 21.65
N LEU A 384 31.59 -9.97 22.91
CA LEU A 384 31.18 -9.11 24.02
C LEU A 384 32.39 -8.83 24.90
N ILE A 385 32.64 -7.55 25.14
CA ILE A 385 33.79 -7.10 25.94
C ILE A 385 33.29 -6.29 27.14
N ASP A 386 34.03 -6.34 28.23
CA ASP A 386 33.73 -5.50 29.40
C ASP A 386 34.30 -4.08 29.27
N ALA A 387 34.12 -3.25 30.30
CA ALA A 387 34.58 -1.87 30.33
C ALA A 387 36.11 -1.74 30.30
N SER A 388 36.87 -2.79 30.62
CA SER A 388 38.32 -2.85 30.53
C SER A 388 38.81 -3.22 29.12
N GLY A 389 37.89 -3.60 28.22
CA GLY A 389 38.20 -4.09 26.88
C GLY A 389 38.52 -5.59 26.82
N ALA A 390 38.36 -6.30 27.92
CA ALA A 390 38.57 -7.75 27.94
C ALA A 390 37.36 -8.52 27.34
N PRO A 391 37.59 -9.48 26.42
CA PRO A 391 36.54 -10.29 25.87
C PRO A 391 35.93 -11.21 26.96
N ARG A 392 34.60 -11.25 27.02
CA ARG A 392 33.83 -12.04 27.98
C ARG A 392 33.09 -13.19 27.33
N LEU A 393 32.52 -12.96 26.17
CA LEU A 393 31.83 -13.97 25.37
C LEU A 393 32.18 -13.79 23.90
N THR A 394 32.22 -14.89 23.17
CA THR A 394 32.42 -14.88 21.72
C THR A 394 31.59 -16.01 21.09
N ALA A 395 30.95 -15.72 19.98
CA ALA A 395 30.28 -16.69 19.10
C ALA A 395 30.74 -16.47 17.66
N THR A 396 30.78 -17.53 16.86
CA THR A 396 31.13 -17.47 15.44
C THR A 396 30.03 -18.14 14.64
N HIS A 397 29.72 -17.58 13.46
CA HIS A 397 28.63 -18.05 12.58
C HIS A 397 27.29 -18.20 13.33
N ALA A 398 26.98 -17.20 14.17
CA ALA A 398 25.83 -17.24 15.07
C ALA A 398 24.95 -15.99 14.90
N ASP A 399 23.67 -16.16 15.12
CA ASP A 399 22.67 -15.11 15.21
C ASP A 399 22.23 -14.82 16.66
N ARG A 400 22.79 -15.58 17.61
CA ARG A 400 22.46 -15.48 19.04
C ARG A 400 23.71 -15.62 19.90
N LEU A 401 23.80 -14.77 20.94
CA LEU A 401 24.80 -14.87 22.00
C LEU A 401 24.10 -14.81 23.36
N ASP A 402 24.13 -15.90 24.13
CA ASP A 402 23.54 -15.96 25.45
C ASP A 402 24.36 -15.17 26.47
N LEU A 403 23.71 -14.27 27.21
CA LEU A 403 24.29 -13.35 28.16
C LEU A 403 24.13 -13.81 29.63
N GLY A 404 23.36 -14.89 29.86
CA GLY A 404 22.93 -15.32 31.19
C GLY A 404 24.04 -15.77 32.14
N THR A 405 25.27 -15.94 31.64
CA THR A 405 26.46 -16.27 32.46
C THR A 405 27.25 -15.05 32.93
N LEU A 406 26.88 -13.86 32.51
CA LEU A 406 27.59 -12.63 32.81
C LEU A 406 27.05 -11.96 34.07
N PRO A 407 27.92 -11.38 34.92
CA PRO A 407 27.48 -10.57 36.03
C PRO A 407 26.81 -9.27 35.58
N PRO A 408 25.98 -8.64 36.45
CA PRO A 408 25.46 -7.31 36.21
C PRO A 408 26.57 -6.33 35.81
N GLY A 409 26.27 -5.51 34.82
CA GLY A 409 27.26 -4.55 34.33
C GLY A 409 27.01 -4.07 32.90
N THR A 410 27.88 -3.18 32.46
CA THR A 410 27.83 -2.65 31.10
C THR A 410 28.90 -3.32 30.24
N TYR A 411 28.46 -3.80 29.09
CA TYR A 411 29.27 -4.48 28.09
C TYR A 411 29.17 -3.80 26.74
N ILE A 412 30.23 -3.93 25.94
CA ILE A 412 30.28 -3.48 24.56
C ILE A 412 30.23 -4.73 23.68
N TYR A 413 29.26 -4.81 22.77
CA TYR A 413 29.30 -5.85 21.76
C TYR A 413 29.97 -5.37 20.48
N LYS A 414 30.69 -6.28 19.84
CA LYS A 414 31.27 -6.12 18.50
C LYS A 414 30.78 -7.26 17.65
N VAL A 415 30.21 -6.93 16.51
CA VAL A 415 29.72 -7.90 15.55
C VAL A 415 30.42 -7.67 14.22
N SER A 416 30.79 -8.75 13.54
CA SER A 416 31.39 -8.67 12.21
C SER A 416 30.73 -9.68 11.26
N LYS A 417 30.54 -9.27 9.99
CA LYS A 417 29.99 -10.09 8.91
C LYS A 417 30.44 -9.55 7.57
N GLY A 418 31.05 -10.41 6.71
CA GLY A 418 31.44 -10.06 5.35
C GLY A 418 32.34 -8.82 5.23
N GLY A 419 33.11 -8.49 6.28
CA GLY A 419 33.94 -7.29 6.34
C GLY A 419 33.31 -6.10 7.07
N ASP A 420 32.00 -6.08 7.25
CA ASP A 420 31.29 -5.07 8.04
C ASP A 420 31.49 -5.28 9.54
N LYS A 421 31.48 -4.20 10.29
CA LYS A 421 31.60 -4.19 11.74
C LYS A 421 30.56 -3.29 12.38
N MET A 422 29.91 -3.79 13.41
CA MET A 422 29.00 -3.04 14.26
C MET A 422 29.48 -3.09 15.71
N THR A 423 29.32 -2.00 16.42
CA THR A 423 29.62 -1.92 17.84
C THR A 423 28.47 -1.22 18.55
N GLY A 424 28.06 -1.75 19.68
CA GLY A 424 27.05 -1.15 20.52
C GLY A 424 27.25 -1.50 21.99
N LYS A 425 26.28 -1.09 22.82
CA LYS A 425 26.36 -1.21 24.27
C LYS A 425 25.14 -1.99 24.78
N VAL A 426 25.37 -2.89 25.72
CA VAL A 426 24.32 -3.60 26.47
C VAL A 426 24.62 -3.44 27.97
N THR A 427 23.54 -3.19 28.75
CA THR A 427 23.62 -3.15 30.21
C THR A 427 22.79 -4.30 30.76
N LEU A 428 23.41 -5.18 31.53
CA LEU A 428 22.75 -6.27 32.22
C LEU A 428 22.39 -5.82 33.64
N PRO A 429 21.16 -6.14 34.11
CA PRO A 429 20.66 -5.76 35.42
C PRO A 429 21.41 -6.43 36.58
#